data_ab6140ae70dc4edbab67534142765f87
#
_entry.id   ab6140ae70dc4edbab67534142765f87
#
_cell.length_a   1.000
_cell.length_b   1.000
_cell.length_c   1.000
_cell.angle_alpha   90.00
_cell.angle_beta   90.00
_cell.angle_gamma   90.00
#
_symmetry.space_group_name_H-M   'P 1'
#
loop_
_entity.id
_entity.type
_entity.pdbx_description
1 polymer ?
#
loop_
_entity_poly.entity_id
_entity_poly.type
_entity_poly.pdbx_seq_one_letter_code
_entity_poly.pdbx_strand_id
1 'polypeptide(L)'
;MTKLYQTLIWLSSVGVLTCFVKMYVLMFLVMSVIIVLSSKFIERSLSKVVVITDIAILVSAFFTLKSPLGLILPLGYSVFAFSAISLIINQYRDYKDYTALEILCYLFFFPKIFAGPIDRVDDFVRQLRGKKKPTLKKLYLPIKMCIFACFYKFVIADRLYILCNDDYDGLNEVCSILCYGVAFFFDFYAYSIFAIAFGKLLGIDLPENFDSPYCSRTFRDFWKKWNVTLGTWLRDYIYIPLGGNRISARQWRLNILLVLSLIHISEPTR
;
A
#
# COMPACT_ATOMS: atom_id res chain seq x y z
N MET A 1 -18.10 -8.27 21.33
CA MET A 1 -16.66 -7.90 21.38
C MET A 1 -16.05 -7.63 20.01
N THR A 2 -16.29 -8.44 18.98
CA THR A 2 -15.73 -8.23 17.63
C THR A 2 -16.15 -6.90 16.98
N LYS A 3 -17.44 -6.56 17.01
CA LYS A 3 -17.94 -5.28 16.44
C LYS A 3 -17.34 -4.05 17.12
N LEU A 4 -17.26 -4.04 18.47
CA LEU A 4 -16.63 -2.93 19.19
C LEU A 4 -15.16 -2.74 18.82
N TYR A 5 -14.40 -3.83 18.72
CA TYR A 5 -13.01 -3.80 18.32
C TYR A 5 -12.84 -3.27 16.87
N GLN A 6 -13.64 -3.74 15.93
CA GLN A 6 -13.66 -3.25 14.56
C GLN A 6 -14.00 -1.74 14.50
N THR A 7 -15.00 -1.30 15.26
CA THR A 7 -15.38 0.12 15.34
C THR A 7 -14.24 0.96 15.87
N LEU A 8 -13.54 0.51 16.92
CA LEU A 8 -12.39 1.23 17.48
C LEU A 8 -11.22 1.33 16.48
N ILE A 9 -10.91 0.26 15.76
CA ILE A 9 -9.89 0.30 14.68
C ILE A 9 -10.28 1.30 13.61
N TRP A 10 -11.52 1.28 13.15
CA TRP A 10 -11.98 2.21 12.13
C TRP A 10 -11.95 3.67 12.60
N LEU A 11 -12.49 3.96 13.78
CA LEU A 11 -12.49 5.31 14.35
C LEU A 11 -11.07 5.85 14.58
N SER A 12 -10.16 5.03 15.11
CA SER A 12 -8.76 5.42 15.29
C SER A 12 -8.08 5.70 13.95
N SER A 13 -8.37 4.90 12.92
CA SER A 13 -7.83 5.08 11.58
C SER A 13 -8.34 6.37 10.92
N VAL A 14 -9.64 6.65 11.02
CA VAL A 14 -10.21 7.92 10.53
C VAL A 14 -9.63 9.11 11.31
N GLY A 15 -9.46 8.99 12.63
CA GLY A 15 -8.83 10.03 13.46
C GLY A 15 -7.40 10.33 13.02
N VAL A 16 -6.57 9.32 12.80
CA VAL A 16 -5.20 9.49 12.29
C VAL A 16 -5.21 10.15 10.91
N LEU A 17 -6.06 9.68 9.97
CA LEU A 17 -6.20 10.31 8.66
C LEU A 17 -6.62 11.77 8.74
N THR A 18 -7.55 12.10 9.62
CA THR A 18 -8.01 13.49 9.82
C THR A 18 -6.86 14.40 10.27
N CYS A 19 -5.94 13.89 11.08
CA CYS A 19 -4.75 14.67 11.50
C CYS A 19 -3.80 14.96 10.34
N PHE A 20 -3.60 14.02 9.42
CA PHE A 20 -2.60 14.13 8.35
C PHE A 20 -3.15 14.63 7.02
N VAL A 21 -4.42 14.37 6.70
CA VAL A 21 -4.99 14.57 5.35
C VAL A 21 -6.34 15.32 5.40
N LYS A 22 -6.48 16.29 6.30
CA LYS A 22 -7.72 17.01 6.64
C LYS A 22 -8.68 17.27 5.47
N MET A 23 -8.19 17.84 4.37
CA MET A 23 -9.02 18.22 3.21
C MET A 23 -9.55 17.00 2.42
N TYR A 24 -8.88 15.88 2.46
CA TYR A 24 -9.18 14.72 1.60
C TYR A 24 -9.91 13.59 2.33
N VAL A 25 -10.09 13.67 3.65
CA VAL A 25 -10.80 12.63 4.43
C VAL A 25 -12.21 12.41 3.90
N LEU A 26 -12.92 13.49 3.55
CA LEU A 26 -14.26 13.37 2.97
C LEU A 26 -14.24 12.58 1.65
N MET A 27 -13.24 12.82 0.79
CA MET A 27 -13.07 12.09 -0.47
C MET A 27 -12.86 10.58 -0.21
N PHE A 28 -11.98 10.22 0.73
CA PHE A 28 -11.76 8.83 1.11
C PHE A 28 -13.03 8.18 1.66
N LEU A 29 -13.80 8.90 2.48
CA LEU A 29 -15.08 8.41 3.02
C LEU A 29 -16.11 8.19 1.92
N VAL A 30 -16.29 9.16 1.01
CA VAL A 30 -17.21 9.03 -0.13
C VAL A 30 -16.82 7.84 -1.01
N MET A 31 -15.54 7.73 -1.38
CA MET A 31 -15.07 6.58 -2.19
C MET A 31 -15.30 5.25 -1.47
N SER A 32 -15.05 5.18 -0.17
CA SER A 32 -15.25 3.94 0.58
C SER A 32 -16.74 3.56 0.69
N VAL A 33 -17.64 4.53 0.79
CA VAL A 33 -19.09 4.28 0.73
C VAL A 33 -19.48 3.71 -0.63
N ILE A 34 -18.97 4.29 -1.72
CA ILE A 34 -19.20 3.76 -3.09
C ILE A 34 -18.72 2.30 -3.15
N ILE A 35 -17.50 2.00 -2.72
CA ILE A 35 -16.93 0.65 -2.74
C ILE A 35 -17.77 -0.34 -1.90
N VAL A 36 -18.23 0.08 -0.72
CA VAL A 36 -19.08 -0.75 0.15
C VAL A 36 -20.42 -1.05 -0.53
N LEU A 37 -21.02 -0.07 -1.18
CA LEU A 37 -22.26 -0.27 -1.92
C LEU A 37 -22.04 -1.17 -3.13
N SER A 38 -21.02 -0.89 -3.94
CA SER A 38 -20.64 -1.67 -5.12
C SER A 38 -20.37 -3.13 -4.77
N SER A 39 -19.67 -3.42 -3.68
CA SER A 39 -19.37 -4.78 -3.25
C SER A 39 -20.63 -5.62 -3.03
N LYS A 40 -21.76 -4.99 -2.65
CA LYS A 40 -23.06 -5.65 -2.50
C LYS A 40 -23.82 -5.80 -3.81
N PHE A 41 -23.53 -4.97 -4.81
CA PHE A 41 -24.13 -5.08 -6.16
C PHE A 41 -23.39 -6.10 -7.04
N ILE A 42 -22.13 -6.43 -6.74
CA ILE A 42 -21.34 -7.43 -7.49
C ILE A 42 -21.98 -8.83 -7.45
N GLU A 43 -22.70 -9.17 -6.39
CA GLU A 43 -23.50 -10.42 -6.28
C GLU A 43 -24.59 -10.52 -7.35
N ARG A 44 -25.02 -9.40 -7.95
CA ARG A 44 -26.13 -9.32 -8.90
C ARG A 44 -25.65 -9.23 -10.35
N SER A 45 -26.52 -9.37 -11.32
CA SER A 45 -26.22 -9.51 -12.76
C SER A 45 -25.42 -8.37 -13.44
N LEU A 46 -25.21 -7.23 -12.77
CA LEU A 46 -24.46 -6.06 -13.27
C LEU A 46 -22.98 -6.02 -12.86
N SER A 47 -22.45 -7.12 -12.39
CA SER A 47 -21.12 -7.19 -11.75
C SER A 47 -19.97 -6.63 -12.59
N LYS A 48 -19.90 -6.87 -13.90
CA LYS A 48 -18.82 -6.36 -14.77
C LYS A 48 -18.84 -4.83 -14.91
N VAL A 49 -20.02 -4.23 -15.09
CA VAL A 49 -20.19 -2.79 -15.25
C VAL A 49 -19.78 -2.08 -13.96
N VAL A 50 -20.20 -2.60 -12.81
CA VAL A 50 -19.85 -2.05 -11.50
C VAL A 50 -18.33 -2.07 -11.29
N VAL A 51 -17.67 -3.20 -11.58
CA VAL A 51 -16.21 -3.33 -11.44
C VAL A 51 -15.47 -2.32 -12.33
N ILE A 52 -15.88 -2.20 -13.61
CA ILE A 52 -15.23 -1.27 -14.56
C ILE A 52 -15.44 0.18 -14.12
N THR A 53 -16.65 0.55 -13.69
CA THR A 53 -16.93 1.92 -13.20
C THR A 53 -16.14 2.26 -11.95
N ASP A 54 -16.06 1.38 -10.97
CA ASP A 54 -15.30 1.64 -9.74
C ASP A 54 -13.80 1.78 -10.01
N ILE A 55 -13.24 0.90 -10.85
CA ILE A 55 -11.83 1.01 -11.27
C ILE A 55 -11.61 2.32 -12.03
N ALA A 56 -12.50 2.68 -12.94
CA ALA A 56 -12.41 3.93 -13.70
C ALA A 56 -12.45 5.16 -12.78
N ILE A 57 -13.33 5.18 -11.77
CA ILE A 57 -13.41 6.25 -10.77
C ILE A 57 -12.09 6.35 -9.98
N LEU A 58 -11.57 5.24 -9.46
CA LEU A 58 -10.33 5.23 -8.69
C LEU A 58 -9.13 5.68 -9.53
N VAL A 59 -9.02 5.21 -10.77
CA VAL A 59 -7.94 5.58 -11.69
C VAL A 59 -8.07 7.03 -12.15
N SER A 60 -9.26 7.49 -12.52
CA SER A 60 -9.47 8.90 -12.93
C SER A 60 -9.18 9.88 -11.81
N ALA A 61 -9.58 9.58 -10.57
CA ALA A 61 -9.23 10.39 -9.41
C ALA A 61 -7.71 10.44 -9.18
N PHE A 62 -7.00 9.33 -9.41
CA PHE A 62 -5.54 9.32 -9.33
C PHE A 62 -4.89 10.28 -10.35
N PHE A 63 -5.34 10.25 -11.61
CA PHE A 63 -4.81 11.12 -12.66
C PHE A 63 -5.20 12.59 -12.46
N THR A 64 -6.43 12.89 -12.05
CA THR A 64 -6.88 14.27 -11.79
C THR A 64 -6.14 14.89 -10.62
N LEU A 65 -5.89 14.16 -9.56
CA LEU A 65 -5.16 14.63 -8.38
C LEU A 65 -3.66 14.82 -8.65
N LYS A 66 -3.07 14.05 -9.56
CA LYS A 66 -1.64 14.15 -9.97
C LYS A 66 -1.43 15.11 -11.16
N SER A 67 -2.48 15.73 -11.68
CA SER A 67 -2.46 16.64 -12.84
C SER A 67 -1.70 17.94 -12.55
N PRO A 68 -1.14 18.61 -13.59
CA PRO A 68 -0.51 19.95 -13.50
C PRO A 68 -1.43 21.06 -12.97
N LEU A 69 -2.71 20.78 -12.76
CA LEU A 69 -3.68 21.70 -12.15
C LEU A 69 -3.39 22.03 -10.66
N GLY A 70 -2.25 21.59 -10.12
CA GLY A 70 -1.80 21.96 -8.76
C GLY A 70 -2.51 21.23 -7.62
N LEU A 71 -3.31 20.21 -7.92
CA LEU A 71 -3.89 19.36 -6.89
C LEU A 71 -2.82 18.35 -6.43
N ILE A 72 -2.50 18.38 -5.14
CA ILE A 72 -1.53 17.45 -4.53
C ILE A 72 -2.24 16.12 -4.30
N LEU A 73 -1.65 15.03 -4.79
CA LEU A 73 -2.15 13.68 -4.51
C LEU A 73 -2.16 13.45 -2.99
N PRO A 74 -3.33 13.12 -2.39
CA PRO A 74 -3.40 12.92 -0.94
C PRO A 74 -2.48 11.79 -0.51
N LEU A 75 -1.75 12.02 0.56
CA LEU A 75 -0.92 10.99 1.17
C LEU A 75 -1.77 9.75 1.48
N GLY A 76 -1.31 8.57 1.04
CA GLY A 76 -2.02 7.30 1.23
C GLY A 76 -3.02 6.93 0.13
N TYR A 77 -3.31 7.82 -0.84
CA TYR A 77 -4.27 7.50 -1.89
C TYR A 77 -3.88 6.27 -2.73
N SER A 78 -2.60 6.11 -3.07
CA SER A 78 -2.12 4.96 -3.85
C SER A 78 -2.43 3.63 -3.16
N VAL A 79 -2.10 3.50 -1.88
CA VAL A 79 -2.37 2.27 -1.10
C VAL A 79 -3.86 2.03 -0.95
N PHE A 80 -4.65 3.09 -0.71
CA PHE A 80 -6.10 3.01 -0.68
C PHE A 80 -6.66 2.49 -2.01
N ALA A 81 -6.26 3.09 -3.14
CA ALA A 81 -6.73 2.71 -4.46
C ALA A 81 -6.36 1.26 -4.82
N PHE A 82 -5.11 0.84 -4.56
CA PHE A 82 -4.69 -0.56 -4.77
C PHE A 82 -5.48 -1.54 -3.90
N SER A 83 -5.71 -1.21 -2.64
CA SER A 83 -6.53 -2.02 -1.74
C SER A 83 -7.98 -2.11 -2.22
N ALA A 84 -8.57 -0.99 -2.66
CA ALA A 84 -9.93 -0.94 -3.17
C ALA A 84 -10.09 -1.74 -4.48
N ILE A 85 -9.18 -1.54 -5.44
CA ILE A 85 -9.19 -2.27 -6.72
C ILE A 85 -9.06 -3.78 -6.47
N SER A 86 -8.15 -4.21 -5.60
CA SER A 86 -7.99 -5.63 -5.29
C SER A 86 -9.23 -6.23 -4.61
N LEU A 87 -9.88 -5.48 -3.72
CA LEU A 87 -11.13 -5.89 -3.08
C LEU A 87 -12.24 -6.10 -4.13
N ILE A 88 -12.47 -5.11 -5.01
CA ILE A 88 -13.51 -5.16 -6.03
C ILE A 88 -13.28 -6.33 -7.00
N ILE A 89 -12.03 -6.51 -7.49
CA ILE A 89 -11.69 -7.60 -8.40
C ILE A 89 -11.84 -8.97 -7.71
N ASN A 90 -11.43 -9.09 -6.44
CA ASN A 90 -11.58 -10.34 -5.70
C ASN A 90 -13.06 -10.68 -5.45
N GLN A 91 -13.89 -9.70 -5.11
CA GLN A 91 -15.33 -9.87 -4.98
C GLN A 91 -15.98 -10.31 -6.30
N TYR A 92 -15.50 -9.79 -7.43
CA TYR A 92 -15.97 -10.22 -8.74
C TYR A 92 -15.57 -11.65 -9.09
N ARG A 93 -14.34 -12.07 -8.71
CA ARG A 93 -13.82 -13.43 -9.00
C ARG A 93 -14.41 -14.50 -8.08
N ASP A 94 -14.53 -14.18 -6.80
CA ASP A 94 -14.99 -15.08 -5.74
C ASP A 94 -15.72 -14.25 -4.67
N TYR A 95 -17.04 -14.14 -4.82
CA TYR A 95 -17.85 -13.33 -3.93
C TYR A 95 -17.80 -13.86 -2.50
N LYS A 96 -17.50 -12.96 -1.55
CA LYS A 96 -17.51 -13.23 -0.12
C LYS A 96 -18.33 -12.18 0.60
N ASP A 97 -19.16 -12.61 1.53
CA ASP A 97 -19.95 -11.68 2.33
C ASP A 97 -19.09 -11.01 3.40
N TYR A 98 -18.61 -9.81 3.08
CA TYR A 98 -17.96 -8.91 4.02
C TYR A 98 -18.96 -7.89 4.54
N THR A 99 -18.92 -7.61 5.84
CA THR A 99 -19.70 -6.51 6.41
C THR A 99 -19.11 -5.17 5.96
N ALA A 100 -19.95 -4.13 5.91
CA ALA A 100 -19.50 -2.77 5.61
C ALA A 100 -18.34 -2.33 6.53
N LEU A 101 -18.42 -2.66 7.81
CA LEU A 101 -17.40 -2.31 8.79
C LEU A 101 -16.05 -3.04 8.52
N GLU A 102 -16.07 -4.28 8.06
CA GLU A 102 -14.87 -5.02 7.68
C GLU A 102 -14.18 -4.40 6.47
N ILE A 103 -14.96 -4.00 5.46
CA ILE A 103 -14.45 -3.30 4.28
C ILE A 103 -13.83 -1.95 4.70
N LEU A 104 -14.54 -1.18 5.52
CA LEU A 104 -14.05 0.10 6.03
C LEU A 104 -12.77 -0.07 6.87
N CYS A 105 -12.71 -1.07 7.76
CA CYS A 105 -11.48 -1.38 8.50
C CYS A 105 -10.32 -1.73 7.56
N TYR A 106 -10.58 -2.50 6.51
CA TYR A 106 -9.56 -2.89 5.53
C TYR A 106 -9.02 -1.68 4.75
N LEU A 107 -9.91 -0.83 4.24
CA LEU A 107 -9.54 0.33 3.42
C LEU A 107 -8.83 1.42 4.23
N PHE A 108 -9.29 1.67 5.46
CA PHE A 108 -8.77 2.74 6.31
C PHE A 108 -7.71 2.31 7.31
N PHE A 109 -7.25 1.07 7.29
CA PHE A 109 -6.32 0.57 8.29
C PHE A 109 -5.07 1.46 8.39
N PHE A 110 -5.01 2.36 9.40
CA PHE A 110 -4.02 3.43 9.48
C PHE A 110 -2.56 2.95 9.43
N PRO A 111 -2.19 1.77 9.96
CA PRO A 111 -0.80 1.35 9.88
C PRO A 111 -0.27 1.22 8.46
N LYS A 112 -1.11 0.80 7.49
CA LYS A 112 -0.68 0.57 6.12
C LYS A 112 -0.98 1.72 5.16
N ILE A 113 -1.95 2.60 5.47
CA ILE A 113 -2.56 3.49 4.48
C ILE A 113 -1.59 4.47 3.83
N PHE A 114 -0.56 4.92 4.52
CA PHE A 114 0.36 5.93 3.97
C PHE A 114 1.36 5.35 2.96
N ALA A 115 2.06 4.28 3.31
CA ALA A 115 3.03 3.59 2.46
C ALA A 115 3.28 2.14 2.92
N GLY A 116 2.33 1.56 3.66
CA GLY A 116 2.46 0.21 4.19
C GLY A 116 2.28 -0.88 3.14
N PRO A 117 2.48 -2.12 3.54
CA PRO A 117 2.32 -3.27 2.65
C PRO A 117 0.89 -3.39 2.11
N ILE A 118 0.77 -3.72 0.82
CA ILE A 118 -0.52 -4.01 0.18
C ILE A 118 -0.90 -5.45 0.49
N ASP A 119 -1.80 -5.62 1.46
CA ASP A 119 -2.29 -6.93 1.90
C ASP A 119 -3.52 -7.39 1.10
N ARG A 120 -3.95 -8.62 1.33
CA ARG A 120 -5.16 -9.19 0.71
C ARG A 120 -6.33 -9.08 1.68
N VAL A 121 -7.50 -8.68 1.15
CA VAL A 121 -8.72 -8.49 1.96
C VAL A 121 -9.12 -9.76 2.71
N ASP A 122 -8.98 -10.93 2.09
CA ASP A 122 -9.31 -12.22 2.70
C ASP A 122 -8.49 -12.50 3.95
N ASP A 123 -7.18 -12.26 3.87
CA ASP A 123 -6.27 -12.47 4.98
C ASP A 123 -6.50 -11.45 6.10
N PHE A 124 -6.76 -10.20 5.72
CA PHE A 124 -7.06 -9.14 6.67
C PHE A 124 -8.36 -9.42 7.43
N VAL A 125 -9.46 -9.70 6.72
CA VAL A 125 -10.77 -9.94 7.34
C VAL A 125 -10.77 -11.22 8.17
N ARG A 126 -10.08 -12.28 7.72
CA ARG A 126 -9.90 -13.49 8.52
C ARG A 126 -9.24 -13.20 9.87
N GLN A 127 -8.18 -12.37 9.88
CA GLN A 127 -7.51 -11.95 11.11
C GLN A 127 -8.37 -11.01 11.95
N LEU A 128 -9.10 -10.09 11.32
CA LEU A 128 -10.01 -9.16 11.99
C LEU A 128 -11.17 -9.88 12.69
N ARG A 129 -11.66 -11.00 12.12
CA ARG A 129 -12.66 -11.89 12.75
C ARG A 129 -12.04 -12.76 13.84
N GLY A 130 -10.76 -13.03 13.76
CA GLY A 130 -10.02 -13.86 14.72
C GLY A 130 -9.88 -13.16 16.08
N LYS A 131 -10.22 -13.88 17.16
CA LYS A 131 -10.10 -13.36 18.54
C LYS A 131 -8.66 -13.55 19.04
N LYS A 132 -7.75 -12.67 18.65
CA LYS A 132 -6.39 -12.67 19.24
C LYS A 132 -6.41 -11.75 20.47
N LYS A 133 -6.39 -12.33 21.69
CA LYS A 133 -6.18 -11.52 22.90
C LYS A 133 -4.73 -11.03 22.93
N PRO A 134 -4.48 -9.73 23.15
CA PRO A 134 -3.14 -9.22 23.36
C PRO A 134 -2.56 -9.87 24.63
N THR A 135 -1.39 -10.46 24.52
CA THR A 135 -0.62 -11.00 25.65
C THR A 135 0.66 -10.21 25.77
N LEU A 136 1.10 -9.87 26.98
CA LEU A 136 2.34 -9.09 27.20
C LEU A 136 3.54 -9.65 26.43
N LYS A 137 3.67 -10.98 26.35
CA LYS A 137 4.72 -11.64 25.56
C LYS A 137 4.66 -11.28 24.07
N LYS A 138 3.48 -10.98 23.52
CA LYS A 138 3.29 -10.59 22.10
C LYS A 138 3.63 -9.14 21.83
N LEU A 139 3.77 -8.29 22.85
CA LEU A 139 4.15 -6.88 22.70
C LEU A 139 5.65 -6.69 22.48
N TYR A 140 6.47 -7.63 22.92
CA TYR A 140 7.94 -7.52 22.80
C TYR A 140 8.40 -7.35 21.34
N LEU A 141 7.92 -8.19 20.43
CA LEU A 141 8.34 -8.14 19.03
C LEU A 141 7.91 -6.85 18.33
N PRO A 142 6.65 -6.40 18.38
CA PRO A 142 6.24 -5.12 17.80
C PRO A 142 7.01 -3.91 18.37
N ILE A 143 7.23 -3.87 19.68
CA ILE A 143 8.01 -2.78 20.30
C ILE A 143 9.45 -2.79 19.80
N LYS A 144 10.09 -3.96 19.74
CA LYS A 144 11.43 -4.11 19.16
C LYS A 144 11.45 -3.63 17.70
N MET A 145 10.46 -3.99 16.90
CA MET A 145 10.33 -3.54 15.50
C MET A 145 10.20 -2.02 15.42
N CYS A 146 9.39 -1.38 16.27
CA CYS A 146 9.29 0.08 16.33
C CYS A 146 10.63 0.74 16.64
N ILE A 147 11.42 0.20 17.59
CA ILE A 147 12.74 0.74 17.93
C ILE A 147 13.67 0.67 16.71
N PHE A 148 13.71 -0.46 16.00
CA PHE A 148 14.50 -0.58 14.77
C PHE A 148 14.01 0.35 13.66
N ALA A 149 12.70 0.50 13.49
CA ALA A 149 12.14 1.42 12.53
C ALA A 149 12.53 2.88 12.84
N CYS A 150 12.48 3.30 14.13
CA CYS A 150 13.00 4.60 14.56
C CYS A 150 14.49 4.75 14.24
N PHE A 151 15.30 3.74 14.50
CA PHE A 151 16.71 3.75 14.18
C PHE A 151 16.96 3.92 12.68
N TYR A 152 16.29 3.13 11.83
CA TYR A 152 16.42 3.24 10.38
C TYR A 152 15.97 4.59 9.85
N LYS A 153 14.87 5.15 10.38
CA LYS A 153 14.37 6.47 9.97
C LYS A 153 15.30 7.59 10.44
N PHE A 154 15.46 7.76 11.75
CA PHE A 154 16.07 8.96 12.33
C PHE A 154 17.59 8.92 12.35
N VAL A 155 18.20 7.74 12.48
CA VAL A 155 19.65 7.61 12.58
C VAL A 155 20.30 7.34 11.22
N ILE A 156 19.63 6.58 10.33
CA ILE A 156 20.21 6.25 9.03
C ILE A 156 19.62 7.14 7.93
N ALA A 157 18.33 7.04 7.65
CA ALA A 157 17.74 7.71 6.49
C ALA A 157 17.85 9.23 6.57
N ASP A 158 17.42 9.85 7.68
CA ASP A 158 17.43 11.31 7.82
C ASP A 158 18.86 11.88 7.81
N ARG A 159 19.84 11.16 8.36
CA ARG A 159 21.25 11.59 8.31
C ARG A 159 21.85 11.49 6.91
N LEU A 160 21.52 10.41 6.18
CA LEU A 160 21.96 10.30 4.80
C LEU A 160 21.31 11.36 3.90
N TYR A 161 20.05 11.72 4.11
CA TYR A 161 19.41 12.82 3.37
C TYR A 161 20.09 14.17 3.60
N ILE A 162 20.57 14.44 4.82
CA ILE A 162 21.35 15.67 5.10
C ILE A 162 22.63 15.68 4.28
N LEU A 163 23.35 14.57 4.23
CA LEU A 163 24.59 14.44 3.46
C LEU A 163 24.38 14.55 1.93
N CYS A 164 23.17 14.27 1.43
CA CYS A 164 22.85 14.38 0.00
C CYS A 164 22.52 15.81 -0.45
N ASN A 165 22.20 16.72 0.48
CA ASN A 165 21.75 18.09 0.17
C ASN A 165 22.89 19.13 0.18
N ASP A 166 24.12 18.72 0.50
CA ASP A 166 25.25 19.63 0.45
C ASP A 166 25.70 19.81 -1.03
N ASP A 167 25.93 21.06 -1.47
CA ASP A 167 26.40 21.41 -2.81
C ASP A 167 27.83 20.89 -3.03
N TYR A 168 27.95 19.76 -3.71
CA TYR A 168 29.24 19.11 -3.99
C TYR A 168 29.53 19.04 -5.48
N ASP A 169 30.79 19.28 -5.85
CA ASP A 169 31.29 19.22 -7.22
C ASP A 169 31.63 17.77 -7.68
N GLY A 170 31.11 17.34 -8.79
CA GLY A 170 31.56 16.20 -9.60
C GLY A 170 31.54 14.82 -8.92
N LEU A 171 32.67 14.40 -8.36
CA LEU A 171 32.78 13.06 -7.72
C LEU A 171 31.82 12.89 -6.54
N ASN A 172 31.46 13.98 -5.93
CA ASN A 172 30.50 14.05 -4.83
C ASN A 172 29.06 13.83 -5.31
N GLU A 173 28.71 14.17 -6.57
CA GLU A 173 27.37 13.91 -7.13
C GLU A 173 27.07 12.40 -7.19
N VAL A 174 28.03 11.57 -7.58
CA VAL A 174 27.85 10.10 -7.62
C VAL A 174 27.65 9.55 -6.20
N CYS A 175 28.45 10.01 -5.25
CA CYS A 175 28.29 9.64 -3.85
C CYS A 175 26.93 10.10 -3.31
N SER A 176 26.50 11.31 -3.64
CA SER A 176 25.19 11.87 -3.26
C SER A 176 24.02 11.01 -3.81
N ILE A 177 24.07 10.61 -5.08
CA ILE A 177 23.06 9.73 -5.68
C ILE A 177 23.01 8.37 -4.98
N LEU A 178 24.17 7.77 -4.67
CA LEU A 178 24.24 6.50 -3.94
C LEU A 178 23.70 6.63 -2.51
N CYS A 179 24.10 7.68 -1.80
CA CYS A 179 23.59 7.97 -0.46
C CYS A 179 22.07 8.19 -0.48
N TYR A 180 21.55 8.94 -1.47
CA TYR A 180 20.12 9.14 -1.63
C TYR A 180 19.38 7.82 -1.84
N GLY A 181 19.89 6.92 -2.69
CA GLY A 181 19.30 5.60 -2.92
C GLY A 181 19.23 4.76 -1.63
N VAL A 182 20.30 4.79 -0.82
CA VAL A 182 20.33 4.09 0.47
C VAL A 182 19.40 4.77 1.48
N ALA A 183 19.39 6.09 1.55
CA ALA A 183 18.47 6.86 2.40
C ALA A 183 17.01 6.56 2.09
N PHE A 184 16.65 6.58 0.81
CA PHE A 184 15.30 6.27 0.34
C PHE A 184 14.87 4.85 0.72
N PHE A 185 15.78 3.88 0.59
CA PHE A 185 15.50 2.51 1.02
C PHE A 185 15.20 2.44 2.52
N PHE A 186 16.08 2.98 3.37
CA PHE A 186 15.90 2.92 4.81
C PHE A 186 14.68 3.69 5.29
N ASP A 187 14.35 4.81 4.66
CA ASP A 187 13.13 5.58 4.93
C ASP A 187 11.87 4.75 4.66
N PHE A 188 11.79 4.13 3.47
CA PHE A 188 10.65 3.31 3.11
C PHE A 188 10.60 1.99 3.91
N TYR A 189 11.75 1.38 4.17
CA TYR A 189 11.86 0.17 4.98
C TYR A 189 11.42 0.41 6.42
N ALA A 190 11.87 1.50 7.03
CA ALA A 190 11.45 1.92 8.36
C ALA A 190 9.94 2.08 8.44
N TYR A 191 9.35 2.75 7.46
CA TYR A 191 7.91 2.94 7.39
C TYR A 191 7.16 1.61 7.27
N SER A 192 7.64 0.70 6.43
CA SER A 192 7.07 -0.64 6.27
C SER A 192 7.13 -1.44 7.59
N ILE A 193 8.25 -1.37 8.31
CA ILE A 193 8.39 -2.01 9.63
C ILE A 193 7.42 -1.40 10.65
N PHE A 194 7.24 -0.07 10.67
CA PHE A 194 6.24 0.58 11.52
C PHE A 194 4.84 0.06 11.24
N ALA A 195 4.45 -0.03 9.94
CA ALA A 195 3.15 -0.54 9.56
C ALA A 195 2.93 -1.97 10.08
N ILE A 196 3.91 -2.85 9.90
CA ILE A 196 3.86 -4.23 10.38
C ILE A 196 3.81 -4.29 11.91
N ALA A 197 4.61 -3.48 12.60
CA ALA A 197 4.66 -3.43 14.06
C ALA A 197 3.31 -2.98 14.66
N PHE A 198 2.74 -1.88 14.15
CA PHE A 198 1.42 -1.40 14.56
C PHE A 198 0.30 -2.38 14.19
N GLY A 199 0.38 -3.01 13.02
CA GLY A 199 -0.52 -4.10 12.65
C GLY A 199 -0.51 -5.21 13.69
N LYS A 200 0.68 -5.68 14.09
CA LYS A 200 0.87 -6.74 15.11
C LYS A 200 0.33 -6.31 16.49
N LEU A 201 0.50 -5.05 16.89
CA LEU A 201 -0.07 -4.51 18.13
C LEU A 201 -1.61 -4.59 18.10
N LEU A 202 -2.20 -4.36 16.94
CA LEU A 202 -3.64 -4.49 16.70
C LEU A 202 -4.07 -5.93 16.36
N GLY A 203 -3.17 -6.93 16.44
CA GLY A 203 -3.48 -8.32 16.14
C GLY A 203 -3.66 -8.65 14.66
N ILE A 204 -3.21 -7.79 13.76
CA ILE A 204 -3.20 -7.97 12.31
C ILE A 204 -1.75 -8.14 11.82
N ASP A 205 -1.44 -9.29 11.25
CA ASP A 205 -0.13 -9.56 10.65
C ASP A 205 -0.15 -9.08 9.19
N LEU A 206 0.59 -8.00 8.90
CA LEU A 206 0.79 -7.49 7.55
C LEU A 206 1.97 -8.21 6.86
N PRO A 207 1.95 -8.36 5.53
CA PRO A 207 3.06 -8.93 4.78
C PRO A 207 4.29 -8.01 4.77
N GLU A 208 5.46 -8.56 4.46
CA GLU A 208 6.69 -7.79 4.35
C GLU A 208 6.84 -7.18 2.95
N ASN A 209 7.32 -5.94 2.87
CA ASN A 209 7.60 -5.24 1.62
C ASN A 209 9.00 -5.51 1.08
N PHE A 210 9.96 -5.84 1.94
CA PHE A 210 11.35 -5.99 1.57
C PHE A 210 11.95 -7.29 2.09
N ASP A 211 12.66 -7.99 1.20
CA ASP A 211 13.41 -9.20 1.52
C ASP A 211 14.89 -9.02 1.18
N SER A 212 15.58 -8.14 1.92
CA SER A 212 17.01 -7.87 1.74
C SER A 212 17.41 -7.58 0.28
N PRO A 213 16.84 -6.56 -0.41
CA PRO A 213 17.02 -6.33 -1.83
C PRO A 213 18.49 -6.05 -2.20
N TYR A 214 19.25 -5.37 -1.37
CA TYR A 214 20.66 -5.08 -1.61
C TYR A 214 21.60 -6.29 -1.48
N CYS A 215 21.12 -7.44 -0.98
CA CYS A 215 21.83 -8.71 -0.99
C CYS A 215 21.57 -9.52 -2.27
N SER A 216 20.96 -8.92 -3.29
CA SER A 216 20.63 -9.59 -4.55
C SER A 216 21.85 -9.71 -5.46
N ARG A 217 21.96 -10.84 -6.17
CA ARG A 217 23.05 -11.07 -7.13
C ARG A 217 22.74 -10.61 -8.55
N THR A 218 21.47 -10.38 -8.85
CA THR A 218 21.01 -9.97 -10.18
C THR A 218 19.96 -8.87 -10.04
N PHE A 219 19.85 -8.02 -11.08
CA PHE A 219 18.82 -6.98 -11.15
C PHE A 219 17.40 -7.57 -11.05
N ARG A 220 17.16 -8.74 -11.63
CA ARG A 220 15.89 -9.46 -11.52
C ARG A 220 15.59 -9.89 -10.10
N ASP A 221 16.60 -10.37 -9.36
CA ASP A 221 16.47 -10.77 -7.96
C ASP A 221 16.20 -9.56 -7.06
N PHE A 222 16.87 -8.44 -7.33
CA PHE A 222 16.62 -7.17 -6.64
C PHE A 222 15.15 -6.77 -6.70
N TRP A 223 14.53 -6.71 -7.89
CA TRP A 223 13.14 -6.32 -8.04
C TRP A 223 12.13 -7.30 -7.45
N LYS A 224 12.50 -8.58 -7.30
CA LYS A 224 11.67 -9.56 -6.60
C LYS A 224 11.63 -9.35 -5.10
N LYS A 225 12.66 -8.70 -4.54
CA LYS A 225 12.84 -8.44 -3.11
C LYS A 225 12.52 -7.00 -2.71
N TRP A 226 12.38 -6.12 -3.69
CA TRP A 226 12.00 -4.72 -3.52
C TRP A 226 10.48 -4.58 -3.64
N ASN A 227 9.84 -3.95 -2.63
CA ASN A 227 8.41 -3.68 -2.58
C ASN A 227 7.56 -4.88 -3.06
N VAL A 228 7.81 -6.03 -2.42
CA VAL A 228 7.27 -7.35 -2.80
C VAL A 228 5.75 -7.33 -2.91
N THR A 229 5.07 -6.59 -2.02
CA THR A 229 3.61 -6.55 -2.01
C THR A 229 3.04 -5.81 -3.21
N LEU A 230 3.67 -4.71 -3.64
CA LEU A 230 3.30 -4.01 -4.89
C LEU A 230 3.63 -4.89 -6.11
N GLY A 231 4.81 -5.50 -6.13
CA GLY A 231 5.21 -6.40 -7.22
C GLY A 231 4.24 -7.57 -7.41
N THR A 232 3.80 -8.20 -6.33
CA THR A 232 2.80 -9.28 -6.38
C THR A 232 1.42 -8.76 -6.76
N TRP A 233 1.05 -7.55 -6.31
CA TRP A 233 -0.20 -6.92 -6.70
C TRP A 233 -0.25 -6.66 -8.22
N LEU A 234 0.78 -6.02 -8.77
CA LEU A 234 0.90 -5.74 -10.22
C LEU A 234 0.87 -7.03 -11.05
N ARG A 235 1.55 -8.08 -10.58
CA ARG A 235 1.51 -9.40 -11.23
C ARG A 235 0.10 -9.97 -11.27
N ASP A 236 -0.62 -9.97 -10.15
CA ASP A 236 -1.88 -10.71 -9.99
C ASP A 236 -3.08 -9.96 -10.59
N TYR A 237 -3.05 -8.63 -10.61
CA TYR A 237 -4.17 -7.80 -11.05
C TYR A 237 -3.95 -7.16 -12.42
N ILE A 238 -2.72 -7.07 -12.91
CA ILE A 238 -2.40 -6.44 -14.20
C ILE A 238 -1.71 -7.44 -15.13
N TYR A 239 -0.55 -7.96 -14.74
CA TYR A 239 0.29 -8.73 -15.65
C TYR A 239 -0.36 -10.05 -16.07
N ILE A 240 -0.86 -10.85 -15.13
CA ILE A 240 -1.54 -12.12 -15.42
C ILE A 240 -2.84 -11.92 -16.20
N PRO A 241 -3.77 -11.00 -15.82
CA PRO A 241 -4.97 -10.73 -16.60
C PRO A 241 -4.73 -10.26 -18.03
N LEU A 242 -3.62 -9.54 -18.28
CA LEU A 242 -3.22 -9.12 -19.63
C LEU A 242 -2.51 -10.22 -20.44
N GLY A 243 -2.54 -11.48 -19.96
CA GLY A 243 -2.00 -12.65 -20.65
C GLY A 243 -0.62 -13.12 -20.17
N GLY A 244 0.05 -12.38 -19.28
CA GLY A 244 1.33 -12.78 -18.67
C GLY A 244 2.40 -13.12 -19.71
N ASN A 245 2.98 -14.33 -19.61
CA ASN A 245 4.00 -14.86 -20.54
C ASN A 245 3.41 -15.59 -21.77
N ARG A 246 2.07 -15.71 -21.87
CA ARG A 246 1.39 -16.54 -22.89
C ARG A 246 0.93 -15.77 -24.13
N ILE A 247 1.51 -14.60 -24.38
CA ILE A 247 1.15 -13.68 -25.45
C ILE A 247 2.32 -13.42 -26.38
N SER A 248 2.06 -12.74 -27.52
CA SER A 248 3.12 -12.36 -28.47
C SER A 248 4.19 -11.48 -27.81
N ALA A 249 5.43 -11.54 -28.32
CA ALA A 249 6.53 -10.75 -27.80
C ALA A 249 6.28 -9.23 -27.83
N ARG A 250 5.45 -8.74 -28.76
CA ARG A 250 5.04 -7.32 -28.83
C ARG A 250 4.10 -6.96 -27.67
N GLN A 251 3.08 -7.77 -27.43
CA GLN A 251 2.14 -7.57 -26.33
C GLN A 251 2.83 -7.71 -24.98
N TRP A 252 3.72 -8.69 -24.83
CA TRP A 252 4.53 -8.88 -23.62
C TRP A 252 5.36 -7.64 -23.28
N ARG A 253 6.03 -7.02 -24.28
CA ARG A 253 6.77 -5.77 -24.08
C ARG A 253 5.87 -4.63 -23.64
N LEU A 254 4.69 -4.48 -24.25
CA LEU A 254 3.69 -3.48 -23.84
C LEU A 254 3.21 -3.69 -22.41
N ASN A 255 2.95 -4.93 -22.00
CA ASN A 255 2.56 -5.25 -20.63
C ASN A 255 3.64 -4.89 -19.62
N ILE A 256 4.91 -5.16 -19.93
CA ILE A 256 6.03 -4.77 -19.05
C ILE A 256 6.13 -3.25 -18.97
N LEU A 257 6.05 -2.52 -20.08
CA LEU A 257 6.08 -1.06 -20.08
C LEU A 257 4.94 -0.47 -19.27
N LEU A 258 3.73 -1.04 -19.38
CA LEU A 258 2.58 -0.61 -18.59
C LEU A 258 2.80 -0.86 -17.10
N VAL A 259 3.31 -2.02 -16.71
CA VAL A 259 3.62 -2.33 -15.30
C VAL A 259 4.70 -1.40 -14.75
N LEU A 260 5.77 -1.15 -15.51
CA LEU A 260 6.84 -0.22 -15.12
C LEU A 260 6.34 1.23 -15.00
N SER A 261 5.48 1.68 -15.94
CA SER A 261 4.90 3.02 -15.86
C SER A 261 4.02 3.19 -14.61
N LEU A 262 3.27 2.15 -14.23
CA LEU A 262 2.46 2.17 -13.01
C LEU A 262 3.30 2.22 -11.73
N ILE A 263 4.47 1.54 -11.70
CA ILE A 263 5.41 1.65 -10.58
C ILE A 263 5.87 3.10 -10.43
N HIS A 264 6.34 3.74 -11.51
CA HIS A 264 6.78 5.14 -11.48
C HIS A 264 5.66 6.12 -11.14
N ILE A 265 4.44 5.84 -11.58
CA ILE A 265 3.27 6.67 -11.26
C ILE A 265 2.85 6.52 -9.80
N SER A 266 2.96 5.31 -9.22
CA SER A 266 2.54 5.02 -7.84
C SER A 266 3.54 5.45 -6.79
N GLU A 267 4.81 5.64 -7.15
CA GLU A 267 5.80 6.17 -6.23
C GLU A 267 5.46 7.61 -5.84
N PRO A 268 5.50 7.95 -4.53
CA PRO A 268 5.25 9.30 -4.10
C PRO A 268 6.34 10.21 -4.69
N THR A 269 5.94 11.11 -5.59
CA THR A 269 6.81 12.22 -5.98
C THR A 269 6.97 13.12 -4.76
N ARG A 270 8.11 13.06 -4.15
CA ARG A 270 8.56 14.04 -3.14
C ARG A 270 9.15 15.26 -3.83
#